data_970d77f8535dbb20fe0277573475c61b
#
_entry.id   970d77f8535dbb20fe0277573475c61b
#
_cell.length_a   1.000
_cell.length_b   1.000
_cell.length_c   1.000
_cell.angle_alpha   90.00
_cell.angle_beta   90.00
_cell.angle_gamma   90.00
#
_symmetry.space_group_name_H-M   'P 1'
#
loop_
_entity.id
_entity.type
_entity.pdbx_description
1 polymer ?
#
loop_
_entity_poly.entity_id
_entity_poly.type
_entity_poly.pdbx_seq_one_letter_code
_entity_poly.pdbx_strand_id
1 'polypeptide(L)'
;MFVQKVPHIKDQFLTQERASMELESGQIAVGWYTNEQDSQSVVHSHPYYELVLPLVGSNVRYSVDGNIYDINLGEMIIFPARCYHAGMFNITDKISERLIAQIDAELWQEALLASGLVAPTWLGQLVILDADAVTAWDLRGLFERMAQTAYLHGSTQHMVQRCELVELLLLMDQIVAERRTTPPSATSALVAKAVAFLQANYTDPNLTVGSLAKYTYTSREHLSRAFKTYTMESVHGLSLIHI
;
A
#
# COMPACT_ATOMS: atom_id res chain seq x y z
N MET A 1 28.15 -31.80 3.76
CA MET A 1 26.97 -31.01 4.16
C MET A 1 26.95 -29.76 3.26
N PHE A 2 26.20 -29.82 2.15
CA PHE A 2 26.12 -28.68 1.24
C PHE A 2 25.12 -27.68 1.83
N VAL A 3 25.63 -26.58 2.33
CA VAL A 3 24.79 -25.41 2.61
C VAL A 3 24.42 -24.82 1.25
N GLN A 4 23.21 -25.11 0.79
CA GLN A 4 22.65 -24.46 -0.37
C GLN A 4 22.53 -22.96 0.00
N LYS A 5 23.35 -22.10 -0.62
CA LYS A 5 23.23 -20.66 -0.47
C LYS A 5 21.83 -20.29 -0.93
N VAL A 6 20.99 -19.82 -0.01
CA VAL A 6 19.72 -19.19 -0.38
C VAL A 6 20.09 -18.03 -1.30
N PRO A 7 19.55 -17.97 -2.53
CA PRO A 7 19.85 -16.86 -3.44
C PRO A 7 19.49 -15.55 -2.75
N HIS A 8 20.28 -14.50 -3.00
CA HIS A 8 19.97 -13.18 -2.46
C HIS A 8 18.58 -12.77 -2.95
N ILE A 9 17.71 -12.23 -2.07
CA ILE A 9 16.32 -11.88 -2.39
C ILE A 9 16.22 -11.09 -3.69
N LYS A 10 17.12 -10.12 -3.89
CA LYS A 10 17.21 -9.33 -5.12
C LYS A 10 17.35 -10.18 -6.39
N ASP A 11 18.14 -11.26 -6.34
CA ASP A 11 18.38 -12.14 -7.51
C ASP A 11 17.16 -13.00 -7.86
N GLN A 12 16.23 -13.18 -6.91
CA GLN A 12 15.02 -13.98 -7.10
C GLN A 12 13.88 -13.18 -7.72
N PHE A 13 13.85 -11.85 -7.54
CA PHE A 13 12.78 -10.98 -7.98
C PHE A 13 13.09 -10.16 -9.24
N LEU A 14 14.32 -10.17 -9.74
CA LEU A 14 14.77 -9.36 -10.87
C LEU A 14 14.09 -9.65 -12.22
N THR A 15 13.22 -10.64 -12.32
CA THR A 15 12.64 -11.07 -13.62
C THR A 15 11.16 -10.80 -13.78
N GLN A 16 10.51 -10.04 -12.91
CA GLN A 16 9.06 -9.86 -13.02
C GLN A 16 8.62 -8.40 -13.14
N GLU A 17 8.54 -7.92 -14.39
CA GLU A 17 7.46 -7.03 -14.78
C GLU A 17 6.13 -7.77 -14.54
N ARG A 18 5.54 -7.66 -13.37
CA ARG A 18 4.18 -8.14 -13.13
C ARG A 18 3.28 -7.00 -12.71
N ALA A 19 2.51 -6.55 -13.69
CA ALA A 19 1.17 -6.05 -13.45
C ALA A 19 0.39 -7.17 -12.73
N SER A 20 -0.26 -6.81 -11.60
CA SER A 20 -1.22 -7.63 -10.85
C SER A 20 -0.83 -9.11 -10.67
N MET A 21 -0.12 -9.43 -9.58
CA MET A 21 -0.19 -10.79 -9.05
C MET A 21 -1.63 -11.01 -8.53
N GLU A 22 -2.38 -11.92 -9.14
CA GLU A 22 -3.58 -12.45 -8.49
C GLU A 22 -3.09 -13.23 -7.26
N LEU A 23 -3.29 -12.65 -6.08
CA LEU A 23 -2.98 -13.30 -4.82
C LEU A 23 -4.04 -14.39 -4.58
N GLU A 24 -3.60 -15.63 -4.44
CA GLU A 24 -4.49 -16.71 -4.03
C GLU A 24 -4.90 -16.55 -2.56
N SER A 25 -6.10 -17.04 -2.21
CA SER A 25 -6.59 -17.01 -0.82
C SER A 25 -5.60 -17.70 0.13
N GLY A 26 -5.35 -17.09 1.27
CA GLY A 26 -4.46 -17.60 2.32
C GLY A 26 -2.97 -17.43 2.02
N GLN A 27 -2.58 -16.54 1.10
CA GLN A 27 -1.18 -16.34 0.72
C GLN A 27 -0.62 -14.97 1.14
N ILE A 28 0.69 -14.93 1.30
CA ILE A 28 1.52 -13.72 1.33
C ILE A 28 2.43 -13.78 0.10
N ALA A 29 2.46 -12.70 -0.66
CA ALA A 29 3.42 -12.50 -1.74
C ALA A 29 4.32 -11.32 -1.39
N VAL A 30 5.63 -11.51 -1.49
CA VAL A 30 6.62 -10.45 -1.31
C VAL A 30 7.44 -10.29 -2.58
N GLY A 31 7.52 -9.05 -3.08
CA GLY A 31 8.26 -8.71 -4.29
C GLY A 31 9.26 -7.58 -4.06
N TRP A 32 10.35 -7.63 -4.84
CA TRP A 32 11.29 -6.51 -5.00
C TRP A 32 11.00 -5.82 -6.31
N TYR A 33 10.71 -4.53 -6.26
CA TYR A 33 10.34 -3.74 -7.44
C TYR A 33 11.39 -2.66 -7.70
N THR A 34 11.72 -2.51 -8.97
CA THR A 34 12.70 -1.53 -9.45
C THR A 34 12.08 -0.69 -10.55
N ASN A 35 12.26 0.62 -10.48
CA ASN A 35 11.91 1.56 -11.54
C ASN A 35 13.18 2.32 -11.95
N GLU A 36 13.45 2.41 -13.26
CA GLU A 36 14.56 3.16 -13.84
C GLU A 36 14.11 4.47 -14.49
N GLN A 37 12.82 4.71 -14.57
CA GLN A 37 12.18 5.89 -15.15
C GLN A 37 11.02 6.36 -14.28
N ASP A 38 10.71 7.65 -14.38
CA ASP A 38 9.49 8.17 -13.76
C ASP A 38 8.29 7.35 -14.21
N SER A 39 7.52 6.92 -13.24
CA SER A 39 6.34 6.10 -13.49
C SER A 39 5.23 6.40 -12.49
N GLN A 40 4.03 6.07 -12.87
CA GLN A 40 2.87 6.14 -11.99
C GLN A 40 1.98 4.93 -12.22
N SER A 41 1.35 4.44 -11.17
CA SER A 41 0.29 3.46 -11.30
C SER A 41 -1.05 4.15 -11.55
N VAL A 42 -1.93 3.47 -12.24
CA VAL A 42 -3.35 3.88 -12.31
C VAL A 42 -3.96 3.73 -10.93
N VAL A 43 -4.92 4.59 -10.58
CA VAL A 43 -5.69 4.42 -9.34
C VAL A 43 -6.40 3.08 -9.37
N HIS A 44 -6.16 2.27 -8.36
CA HIS A 44 -6.72 0.92 -8.25
C HIS A 44 -7.03 0.57 -6.79
N SER A 45 -7.74 -0.51 -6.59
CA SER A 45 -7.94 -1.14 -5.29
C SER A 45 -7.92 -2.66 -5.44
N HIS A 46 -7.61 -3.35 -4.39
CA HIS A 46 -7.53 -4.80 -4.38
C HIS A 46 -8.02 -5.37 -3.03
N PRO A 47 -8.43 -6.63 -2.96
CA PRO A 47 -9.04 -7.21 -1.76
C PRO A 47 -8.02 -7.65 -0.69
N TYR A 48 -6.74 -7.38 -0.86
CA TYR A 48 -5.67 -7.73 0.06
C TYR A 48 -5.03 -6.47 0.70
N TYR A 49 -4.33 -6.66 1.81
CA TYR A 49 -3.48 -5.62 2.41
C TYR A 49 -2.19 -5.49 1.62
N GLU A 50 -1.71 -4.27 1.46
CA GLU A 50 -0.43 -4.02 0.79
C GLU A 50 0.49 -3.20 1.69
N LEU A 51 1.73 -3.65 1.82
CA LEU A 51 2.77 -2.97 2.58
C LEU A 51 3.89 -2.61 1.62
N VAL A 52 4.34 -1.37 1.66
CA VAL A 52 5.43 -0.88 0.80
C VAL A 52 6.52 -0.26 1.65
N LEU A 53 7.76 -0.70 1.39
CA LEU A 53 8.99 -0.20 2.03
C LEU A 53 9.95 0.30 0.95
N PRO A 54 10.06 1.62 0.73
CA PRO A 54 11.07 2.21 -0.15
C PRO A 54 12.49 1.99 0.41
N LEU A 55 13.41 1.51 -0.44
CA LEU A 55 14.77 1.14 -0.06
C LEU A 55 15.84 2.04 -0.67
N VAL A 56 15.68 2.41 -1.93
CA VAL A 56 16.67 3.15 -2.72
C VAL A 56 15.98 4.16 -3.62
N GLY A 57 16.62 5.29 -3.86
CA GLY A 57 16.18 6.34 -4.78
C GLY A 57 15.42 7.45 -4.08
N SER A 58 14.48 8.07 -4.79
CA SER A 58 13.69 9.18 -4.27
C SER A 58 12.53 8.72 -3.41
N ASN A 59 12.00 9.64 -2.63
CA ASN A 59 10.75 9.45 -1.93
C ASN A 59 9.64 9.04 -2.90
N VAL A 60 8.82 8.12 -2.49
CA VAL A 60 7.65 7.67 -3.24
C VAL A 60 6.45 8.47 -2.77
N ARG A 61 5.64 8.92 -3.70
CA ARG A 61 4.39 9.61 -3.38
C ARG A 61 3.22 8.68 -3.66
N TYR A 62 2.27 8.62 -2.74
CA TYR A 62 1.02 7.90 -2.94
C TYR A 62 -0.18 8.85 -2.86
N SER A 63 -1.11 8.67 -3.80
CA SER A 63 -2.46 9.17 -3.67
C SER A 63 -3.32 8.08 -3.05
N VAL A 64 -3.99 8.35 -1.93
CA VAL A 64 -4.84 7.39 -1.20
C VAL A 64 -6.13 8.08 -0.82
N ASP A 65 -7.26 7.62 -1.34
CA ASP A 65 -8.59 8.21 -1.12
C ASP A 65 -8.61 9.73 -1.31
N GLY A 66 -7.88 10.20 -2.33
CA GLY A 66 -7.74 11.62 -2.64
C GLY A 66 -6.75 12.41 -1.78
N ASN A 67 -6.05 11.75 -0.88
CA ASN A 67 -4.98 12.34 -0.07
C ASN A 67 -3.61 12.01 -0.66
N ILE A 68 -2.64 12.92 -0.53
CA ILE A 68 -1.26 12.70 -0.96
C ILE A 68 -0.37 12.47 0.25
N TYR A 69 0.42 11.40 0.15
CA TYR A 69 1.40 10.99 1.16
C TYR A 69 2.76 10.87 0.51
N ASP A 70 3.72 11.63 1.00
CA ASP A 70 5.13 11.46 0.63
C ASP A 70 5.75 10.44 1.60
N ILE A 71 6.23 9.33 1.06
CA ILE A 71 6.84 8.24 1.82
C ILE A 71 8.34 8.32 1.62
N ASN A 72 9.06 8.55 2.72
CA ASN A 72 10.51 8.68 2.70
C ASN A 72 11.18 7.30 2.66
N LEU A 73 12.45 7.28 2.29
CA LEU A 73 13.24 6.04 2.35
C LEU A 73 13.27 5.48 3.77
N GLY A 74 13.01 4.20 3.89
CA GLY A 74 12.97 3.49 5.16
C GLY A 74 11.63 3.59 5.92
N GLU A 75 10.73 4.51 5.56
CA GLU A 75 9.35 4.49 6.09
C GLU A 75 8.56 3.34 5.45
N MET A 76 7.60 2.79 6.17
CA MET A 76 6.71 1.75 5.66
C MET A 76 5.28 2.25 5.61
N ILE A 77 4.66 2.20 4.44
CA ILE A 77 3.23 2.47 4.28
C ILE A 77 2.44 1.17 4.18
N ILE A 78 1.29 1.12 4.85
CA ILE A 78 0.41 -0.05 4.93
C ILE A 78 -0.97 0.38 4.45
N PHE A 79 -1.39 -0.18 3.32
CA PHE A 79 -2.71 0.05 2.73
C PHE A 79 -3.68 -1.02 3.25
N PRO A 80 -4.83 -0.63 3.80
CA PRO A 80 -5.87 -1.59 4.12
C PRO A 80 -6.47 -2.19 2.84
N ALA A 81 -7.02 -3.40 2.95
CA ALA A 81 -7.72 -4.05 1.86
C ALA A 81 -8.84 -3.14 1.29
N ARG A 82 -8.97 -3.12 -0.02
CA ARG A 82 -9.96 -2.30 -0.78
C ARG A 82 -9.76 -0.78 -0.68
N CYS A 83 -8.61 -0.33 -0.22
CA CYS A 83 -8.23 1.07 -0.23
C CYS A 83 -7.89 1.50 -1.68
N TYR A 84 -8.42 2.64 -2.14
CA TYR A 84 -8.07 3.20 -3.45
C TYR A 84 -6.76 3.96 -3.36
N HIS A 85 -5.78 3.52 -4.12
CA HIS A 85 -4.46 4.18 -4.13
C HIS A 85 -3.79 4.16 -5.49
N ALA A 86 -2.81 5.04 -5.65
CA ALA A 86 -1.90 5.09 -6.79
C ALA A 86 -0.53 5.59 -6.35
N GLY A 87 0.53 4.97 -6.84
CA GLY A 87 1.91 5.37 -6.57
C GLY A 87 2.47 6.28 -7.66
N MET A 88 3.22 7.29 -7.26
CA MET A 88 4.04 8.17 -8.10
C MET A 88 5.50 7.96 -7.77
N PHE A 89 6.29 7.58 -8.75
CA PHE A 89 7.70 7.27 -8.62
C PHE A 89 8.47 8.26 -9.48
N ASN A 90 8.92 9.37 -8.87
CA ASN A 90 9.80 10.34 -9.53
C ASN A 90 11.24 9.93 -9.25
N ILE A 91 11.99 9.62 -10.28
CA ILE A 91 13.35 9.09 -10.14
C ILE A 91 14.34 10.22 -10.29
N THR A 92 14.87 10.73 -9.16
CA THR A 92 15.97 11.72 -9.18
C THR A 92 17.34 11.05 -9.28
N ASP A 93 17.49 9.80 -8.87
CA ASP A 93 18.75 9.08 -8.68
C ASP A 93 18.87 7.81 -9.55
N LYS A 94 18.56 7.86 -10.81
CA LYS A 94 18.66 6.77 -11.79
C LYS A 94 17.84 5.52 -11.51
N ILE A 95 17.56 5.17 -10.25
CA ILE A 95 16.85 3.94 -9.86
C ILE A 95 16.04 4.15 -8.57
N SER A 96 14.87 3.59 -8.51
CA SER A 96 14.05 3.49 -7.29
C SER A 96 13.75 2.04 -7.01
N GLU A 97 14.05 1.59 -5.79
CA GLU A 97 13.81 0.21 -5.35
C GLU A 97 12.91 0.18 -4.12
N ARG A 98 12.00 -0.78 -4.05
CA ARG A 98 11.10 -0.99 -2.92
C ARG A 98 10.75 -2.46 -2.73
N LEU A 99 10.48 -2.85 -1.51
CA LEU A 99 9.80 -4.10 -1.18
C LEU A 99 8.29 -3.85 -1.13
N ILE A 100 7.52 -4.78 -1.66
CA ILE A 100 6.06 -4.80 -1.55
C ILE A 100 5.65 -6.16 -1.02
N ALA A 101 4.86 -6.18 0.06
CA ALA A 101 4.19 -7.37 0.54
C ALA A 101 2.68 -7.23 0.32
N GLN A 102 2.08 -8.24 -0.29
CA GLN A 102 0.64 -8.36 -0.49
C GLN A 102 0.15 -9.52 0.36
N ILE A 103 -0.87 -9.27 1.18
CA ILE A 103 -1.33 -10.21 2.20
C ILE A 103 -2.83 -10.40 2.04
N ASP A 104 -3.25 -11.63 1.84
CA ASP A 104 -4.65 -12.00 1.75
C ASP A 104 -5.44 -11.52 2.97
N ALA A 105 -6.64 -10.98 2.75
CA ALA A 105 -7.44 -10.38 3.81
C ALA A 105 -7.95 -11.41 4.82
N GLU A 106 -8.20 -12.65 4.43
CA GLU A 106 -8.62 -13.72 5.34
C GLU A 106 -7.45 -14.12 6.23
N LEU A 107 -6.26 -14.31 5.65
CA LEU A 107 -5.05 -14.60 6.40
C LEU A 107 -4.71 -13.47 7.40
N TRP A 108 -4.89 -12.21 6.99
CA TRP A 108 -4.74 -11.06 7.90
C TRP A 108 -5.68 -11.14 9.09
N GLN A 109 -6.97 -11.46 8.87
CA GLN A 109 -7.95 -11.60 9.94
C GLN A 109 -7.63 -12.77 10.86
N GLU A 110 -7.21 -13.92 10.31
CA GLU A 110 -6.79 -15.07 11.10
C GLU A 110 -5.59 -14.75 12.00
N ALA A 111 -4.58 -14.04 11.48
CA ALA A 111 -3.43 -13.61 12.25
C ALA A 111 -3.82 -12.57 13.33
N LEU A 112 -4.73 -11.65 13.01
CA LEU A 112 -5.25 -10.68 13.97
C LEU A 112 -5.96 -11.39 15.15
N LEU A 113 -6.78 -12.39 14.88
CA LEU A 113 -7.40 -13.21 15.91
C LEU A 113 -6.35 -13.97 16.75
N ALA A 114 -5.35 -14.54 16.10
CA ALA A 114 -4.29 -15.29 16.77
C ALA A 114 -3.38 -14.38 17.62
N SER A 115 -3.20 -13.12 17.25
CA SER A 115 -2.40 -12.14 18.00
C SER A 115 -3.04 -11.76 19.35
N GLY A 116 -4.34 -11.96 19.53
CA GLY A 116 -5.09 -11.52 20.71
C GLY A 116 -5.35 -10.02 20.78
N LEU A 117 -5.01 -9.25 19.75
CA LEU A 117 -5.31 -7.83 19.69
C LEU A 117 -6.82 -7.59 19.59
N VAL A 118 -7.34 -6.71 20.43
CA VAL A 118 -8.77 -6.38 20.49
C VAL A 118 -8.99 -5.00 19.88
N ALA A 119 -9.57 -4.96 18.67
CA ALA A 119 -9.94 -3.75 17.95
C ALA A 119 -8.81 -2.68 17.94
N PRO A 120 -7.60 -3.00 17.43
CA PRO A 120 -6.50 -2.05 17.41
C PRO A 120 -6.90 -0.79 16.62
N THR A 121 -6.44 0.38 17.08
CA THR A 121 -6.86 1.68 16.52
C THR A 121 -6.47 1.89 15.06
N TRP A 122 -5.46 1.18 14.59
CA TRP A 122 -4.96 1.23 13.22
C TRP A 122 -5.71 0.29 12.25
N LEU A 123 -6.57 -0.58 12.75
CA LEU A 123 -7.27 -1.56 11.92
C LEU A 123 -8.16 -0.87 10.87
N GLY A 124 -7.97 -1.25 9.62
CA GLY A 124 -8.71 -0.70 8.49
C GLY A 124 -8.33 0.74 8.12
N GLN A 125 -7.26 1.27 8.71
CA GLN A 125 -6.73 2.60 8.39
C GLN A 125 -5.42 2.51 7.61
N LEU A 126 -5.11 3.57 6.86
CA LEU A 126 -3.78 3.76 6.30
C LEU A 126 -2.80 4.02 7.45
N VAL A 127 -1.70 3.28 7.48
CA VAL A 127 -0.65 3.44 8.49
C VAL A 127 0.68 3.75 7.79
N ILE A 128 1.42 4.72 8.33
CA ILE A 128 2.79 5.01 7.91
C ILE A 128 3.68 4.88 9.15
N LEU A 129 4.59 3.93 9.14
CA LEU A 129 5.57 3.72 10.19
C LEU A 129 6.83 4.51 9.85
N ASP A 130 7.38 5.23 10.84
CA ASP A 130 8.60 6.00 10.64
C ASP A 130 9.84 5.10 10.42
N ALA A 131 10.86 5.63 9.76
CA ALA A 131 12.06 4.88 9.41
C ALA A 131 12.84 4.38 10.63
N ASP A 132 12.81 5.11 11.73
CA ASP A 132 13.47 4.71 12.98
C ASP A 132 12.76 3.51 13.61
N ALA A 133 11.42 3.48 13.57
CA ALA A 133 10.64 2.34 14.03
C ALA A 133 10.86 1.11 13.13
N VAL A 134 10.83 1.29 11.81
CA VAL A 134 11.09 0.22 10.83
C VAL A 134 12.47 -0.40 11.08
N THR A 135 13.48 0.43 11.37
CA THR A 135 14.84 -0.02 11.66
C THR A 135 14.95 -0.66 13.05
N ALA A 136 14.39 -0.04 14.08
CA ALA A 136 14.51 -0.51 15.47
C ALA A 136 13.85 -1.89 15.67
N TRP A 137 12.77 -2.18 14.95
CA TRP A 137 12.04 -3.44 15.03
C TRP A 137 12.37 -4.41 13.87
N ASP A 138 13.40 -4.11 13.08
CA ASP A 138 13.85 -4.93 11.94
C ASP A 138 12.71 -5.39 11.01
N LEU A 139 11.77 -4.48 10.69
CA LEU A 139 10.66 -4.81 9.81
C LEU A 139 11.11 -5.17 8.40
N ARG A 140 12.27 -4.64 7.96
CA ARG A 140 12.88 -5.08 6.71
C ARG A 140 13.27 -6.55 6.74
N GLY A 141 13.95 -7.01 7.81
CA GLY A 141 14.31 -8.40 7.99
C GLY A 141 13.09 -9.32 8.06
N LEU A 142 11.98 -8.84 8.64
CA LEU A 142 10.72 -9.55 8.63
C LEU A 142 10.18 -9.75 7.19
N PHE A 143 10.20 -8.71 6.34
CA PHE A 143 9.84 -8.84 4.92
C PHE A 143 10.73 -9.84 4.18
N GLU A 144 12.02 -9.81 4.45
CA GLU A 144 12.97 -10.74 3.85
C GLU A 144 12.70 -12.19 4.28
N ARG A 145 12.30 -12.43 5.54
CA ARG A 145 11.85 -13.77 6.00
C ARG A 145 10.56 -14.19 5.31
N MET A 146 9.55 -13.31 5.23
CA MET A 146 8.28 -13.58 4.53
C MET A 146 8.52 -13.98 3.06
N ALA A 147 9.45 -13.31 2.37
CA ALA A 147 9.83 -13.67 1.00
C ALA A 147 10.46 -15.07 0.91
N GLN A 148 11.28 -15.44 1.89
CA GLN A 148 11.91 -16.78 1.94
C GLN A 148 10.87 -17.87 2.25
N THR A 149 9.87 -17.56 3.04
CA THR A 149 8.79 -18.49 3.40
C THR A 149 8.00 -18.97 2.19
N ALA A 150 7.94 -18.16 1.10
CA ALA A 150 7.31 -18.56 -0.16
C ALA A 150 7.92 -19.85 -0.79
N TYR A 151 9.14 -20.21 -0.40
CA TYR A 151 9.80 -21.45 -0.86
C TYR A 151 9.54 -22.68 0.02
N LEU A 152 8.85 -22.51 1.13
CA LEU A 152 8.37 -23.63 1.93
C LEU A 152 7.14 -24.26 1.25
N HIS A 153 6.74 -25.44 1.68
CA HIS A 153 5.63 -26.17 1.08
C HIS A 153 4.59 -26.61 2.12
N GLY A 154 3.35 -26.69 1.67
CA GLY A 154 2.24 -27.25 2.43
C GLY A 154 1.97 -26.55 3.77
N SER A 155 1.63 -27.34 4.79
CA SER A 155 1.26 -26.82 6.12
C SER A 155 2.38 -26.04 6.80
N THR A 156 3.65 -26.35 6.52
CA THR A 156 4.78 -25.62 7.10
C THR A 156 4.82 -24.17 6.61
N GLN A 157 4.62 -23.96 5.31
CA GLN A 157 4.54 -22.60 4.74
C GLN A 157 3.44 -21.78 5.41
N HIS A 158 2.22 -22.31 5.45
CA HIS A 158 1.08 -21.60 6.05
C HIS A 158 1.31 -21.26 7.53
N MET A 159 1.88 -22.20 8.30
CA MET A 159 2.16 -21.94 9.70
C MET A 159 3.23 -20.87 9.91
N VAL A 160 4.31 -20.88 9.15
CA VAL A 160 5.36 -19.87 9.26
C VAL A 160 4.83 -18.51 8.83
N GLN A 161 4.11 -18.42 7.72
CA GLN A 161 3.48 -17.18 7.27
C GLN A 161 2.53 -16.58 8.33
N ARG A 162 1.75 -17.42 8.99
CA ARG A 162 0.91 -16.97 10.13
C ARG A 162 1.73 -16.42 11.28
N CYS A 163 2.80 -17.08 11.67
CA CYS A 163 3.67 -16.61 12.75
C CYS A 163 4.31 -15.26 12.41
N GLU A 164 4.84 -15.12 11.19
CA GLU A 164 5.42 -13.88 10.68
C GLU A 164 4.40 -12.74 10.63
N LEU A 165 3.16 -13.04 10.24
CA LEU A 165 2.10 -12.05 10.20
C LEU A 165 1.63 -11.65 11.61
N VAL A 166 1.53 -12.59 12.55
CA VAL A 166 1.26 -12.28 13.97
C VAL A 166 2.36 -11.40 14.55
N GLU A 167 3.64 -11.70 14.27
CA GLU A 167 4.78 -10.85 14.66
C GLU A 167 4.59 -9.44 14.11
N LEU A 168 4.31 -9.28 12.82
CA LEU A 168 4.07 -7.98 12.19
C LEU A 168 2.96 -7.19 12.89
N LEU A 169 1.81 -7.81 13.15
CA LEU A 169 0.65 -7.15 13.75
C LEU A 169 0.94 -6.67 15.18
N LEU A 170 1.66 -7.46 15.97
CA LEU A 170 2.06 -7.11 17.34
C LEU A 170 3.07 -5.95 17.33
N LEU A 171 4.04 -5.97 16.41
CA LEU A 171 5.00 -4.88 16.25
C LEU A 171 4.32 -3.60 15.78
N MET A 172 3.39 -3.69 14.82
CA MET A 172 2.60 -2.54 14.38
C MET A 172 1.82 -1.92 15.53
N ASP A 173 1.15 -2.74 16.35
CA ASP A 173 0.38 -2.25 17.50
C ASP A 173 1.27 -1.52 18.51
N GLN A 174 2.43 -2.06 18.80
CA GLN A 174 3.44 -1.41 19.67
C GLN A 174 3.94 -0.07 19.09
N ILE A 175 4.28 -0.04 17.80
CA ILE A 175 4.80 1.16 17.14
C ILE A 175 3.73 2.26 17.11
N VAL A 176 2.47 1.91 16.82
CA VAL A 176 1.36 2.87 16.82
C VAL A 176 1.08 3.37 18.24
N ALA A 177 1.13 2.50 19.24
CA ALA A 177 0.96 2.88 20.65
C ALA A 177 2.05 3.87 21.10
N GLU A 178 3.27 3.72 20.64
CA GLU A 178 4.39 4.65 20.88
C GLU A 178 4.29 5.95 20.07
N ARG A 179 3.26 6.09 19.22
CA ARG A 179 3.07 7.22 18.30
C ARG A 179 4.24 7.43 17.33
N ARG A 180 4.93 6.38 16.98
CA ARG A 180 6.02 6.36 15.99
C ARG A 180 5.47 6.16 14.59
N THR A 181 4.49 6.99 14.23
CA THR A 181 3.86 7.00 12.92
C THR A 181 3.96 8.40 12.33
N THR A 182 4.18 8.48 11.04
CA THR A 182 4.13 9.76 10.32
C THR A 182 2.68 10.21 10.20
N PRO A 183 2.30 11.40 10.71
CA PRO A 183 0.95 11.89 10.55
C PRO A 183 0.66 12.12 9.05
N PRO A 184 -0.55 11.80 8.57
CA PRO A 184 -0.93 12.07 7.21
C PRO A 184 -0.73 13.56 6.89
N SER A 185 -0.03 13.87 5.79
CA SER A 185 0.08 15.25 5.33
C SER A 185 -1.32 15.78 5.00
N ALA A 186 -1.62 16.99 5.48
CA ALA A 186 -2.92 17.62 5.24
C ALA A 186 -3.16 17.75 3.74
N THR A 187 -4.15 17.05 3.25
CA THR A 187 -4.50 17.01 1.85
C THR A 187 -5.54 18.05 1.51
N SER A 188 -5.68 18.30 0.24
CA SER A 188 -6.81 19.03 -0.27
C SER A 188 -8.13 18.40 0.22
N ALA A 189 -8.72 18.99 1.24
CA ALA A 189 -10.05 18.61 1.73
C ALA A 189 -11.10 18.60 0.60
N LEU A 190 -10.84 19.36 -0.47
CA LEU A 190 -11.58 19.35 -1.71
C LEU A 190 -11.58 17.98 -2.39
N VAL A 191 -10.41 17.39 -2.57
CA VAL A 191 -10.27 16.11 -3.31
C VAL A 191 -10.79 14.96 -2.47
N ALA A 192 -10.48 14.91 -1.16
CA ALA A 192 -11.02 13.92 -0.25
C ALA A 192 -12.57 13.93 -0.25
N LYS A 193 -13.17 15.12 -0.20
CA LYS A 193 -14.62 15.32 -0.29
C LYS A 193 -15.19 14.85 -1.64
N ALA A 194 -14.47 15.11 -2.73
CA ALA A 194 -14.86 14.67 -4.07
C ALA A 194 -14.83 13.15 -4.22
N VAL A 195 -13.77 12.48 -3.73
CA VAL A 195 -13.64 11.02 -3.75
C VAL A 195 -14.75 10.37 -2.93
N ALA A 196 -14.98 10.82 -1.71
CA ALA A 196 -16.05 10.29 -0.87
C ALA A 196 -17.44 10.43 -1.54
N PHE A 197 -17.71 11.53 -2.23
CA PHE A 197 -18.95 11.72 -2.97
C PHE A 197 -19.05 10.75 -4.16
N LEU A 198 -17.97 10.55 -4.91
CA LEU A 198 -17.93 9.58 -6.02
C LEU A 198 -18.20 8.16 -5.52
N GLN A 199 -17.55 7.75 -4.44
CA GLN A 199 -17.74 6.42 -3.83
C GLN A 199 -19.18 6.19 -3.35
N ALA A 200 -19.83 7.22 -2.83
CA ALA A 200 -21.21 7.13 -2.36
C ALA A 200 -22.26 7.16 -3.50
N ASN A 201 -21.90 7.65 -4.68
CA ASN A 201 -22.85 7.93 -5.77
C ASN A 201 -22.45 7.33 -7.12
N TYR A 202 -21.49 6.40 -7.17
CA TYR A 202 -20.96 5.87 -8.43
C TYR A 202 -22.02 5.17 -9.32
N THR A 203 -23.12 4.69 -8.73
CA THR A 203 -24.23 4.07 -9.44
C THR A 203 -25.25 5.07 -9.99
N ASP A 204 -25.13 6.37 -9.67
CA ASP A 204 -26.06 7.40 -10.17
C ASP A 204 -25.73 7.75 -11.64
N PRO A 205 -26.62 7.47 -12.60
CA PRO A 205 -26.39 7.77 -14.02
C PRO A 205 -26.30 9.29 -14.30
N ASN A 206 -26.72 10.13 -13.36
CA ASN A 206 -26.63 11.58 -13.47
C ASN A 206 -25.36 12.17 -12.83
N LEU A 207 -24.46 11.31 -12.35
CA LEU A 207 -23.17 11.74 -11.78
C LEU A 207 -22.32 12.40 -12.86
N THR A 208 -22.00 13.66 -12.67
CA THR A 208 -21.18 14.45 -13.60
C THR A 208 -20.09 15.22 -12.86
N VAL A 209 -19.03 15.62 -13.57
CA VAL A 209 -18.03 16.56 -13.01
C VAL A 209 -18.69 17.86 -12.55
N GLY A 210 -19.79 18.27 -13.20
CA GLY A 210 -20.55 19.46 -12.78
C GLY A 210 -21.28 19.27 -11.46
N SER A 211 -21.92 18.11 -11.22
CA SER A 211 -22.58 17.81 -9.94
C SER A 211 -21.56 17.72 -8.82
N LEU A 212 -20.41 17.09 -9.09
CA LEU A 212 -19.32 16.98 -8.15
C LEU A 212 -18.69 18.34 -7.78
N ALA A 213 -18.45 19.19 -8.77
CA ALA A 213 -17.94 20.54 -8.57
C ALA A 213 -18.91 21.39 -7.72
N LYS A 214 -20.21 21.24 -7.98
CA LYS A 214 -21.26 21.90 -7.17
C LYS A 214 -21.27 21.38 -5.72
N TYR A 215 -21.16 20.08 -5.53
CA TYR A 215 -21.09 19.47 -4.19
C TYR A 215 -19.88 19.92 -3.40
N THR A 216 -18.73 20.07 -4.07
CA THR A 216 -17.48 20.53 -3.45
C THR A 216 -17.33 22.04 -3.38
N TYR A 217 -18.32 22.80 -3.84
CA TYR A 217 -18.32 24.27 -3.87
C TYR A 217 -17.14 24.89 -4.64
N THR A 218 -16.80 24.30 -5.80
CA THR A 218 -15.68 24.75 -6.63
C THR A 218 -16.02 24.81 -8.12
N SER A 219 -15.13 25.37 -8.96
CA SER A 219 -15.28 25.30 -10.41
C SER A 219 -14.88 23.93 -10.96
N ARG A 220 -15.43 23.55 -12.13
CA ARG A 220 -15.08 22.28 -12.81
C ARG A 220 -13.58 22.22 -13.14
N GLU A 221 -13.01 23.33 -13.57
CA GLU A 221 -11.61 23.45 -13.96
C GLU A 221 -10.68 23.30 -12.76
N HIS A 222 -11.04 23.93 -11.65
CA HIS A 222 -10.25 23.81 -10.41
C HIS A 222 -10.34 22.41 -9.83
N LEU A 223 -11.55 21.84 -9.77
CA LEU A 223 -11.75 20.46 -9.33
C LEU A 223 -10.97 19.48 -10.21
N SER A 224 -11.08 19.57 -11.54
CA SER A 224 -10.39 18.66 -12.46
C SER A 224 -8.88 18.75 -12.35
N ARG A 225 -8.35 19.97 -12.18
CA ARG A 225 -6.90 20.17 -11.92
C ARG A 225 -6.48 19.57 -10.60
N ALA A 226 -7.16 19.93 -9.51
CA ALA A 226 -6.87 19.41 -8.18
C ALA A 226 -6.97 17.88 -8.17
N PHE A 227 -8.05 17.35 -8.72
CA PHE A 227 -8.30 15.92 -8.79
C PHE A 227 -7.18 15.20 -9.55
N LYS A 228 -6.82 15.67 -10.76
CA LYS A 228 -5.72 15.10 -11.53
C LYS A 228 -4.36 15.20 -10.85
N THR A 229 -4.11 16.30 -10.13
CA THR A 229 -2.85 16.48 -9.38
C THR A 229 -2.75 15.52 -8.19
N TYR A 230 -3.87 15.25 -7.51
CA TYR A 230 -3.90 14.45 -6.28
C TYR A 230 -4.21 12.97 -6.50
N THR A 231 -5.01 12.63 -7.50
CA THR A 231 -5.37 11.23 -7.80
C THR A 231 -4.66 10.68 -9.03
N MET A 232 -3.99 11.56 -9.81
CA MET A 232 -3.37 11.31 -11.10
C MET A 232 -4.32 10.87 -12.21
N GLU A 233 -5.58 10.67 -11.86
CA GLU A 233 -6.66 10.33 -12.78
C GLU A 233 -7.61 11.51 -12.98
N SER A 234 -8.27 11.51 -14.13
CA SER A 234 -9.40 12.44 -14.31
C SER A 234 -10.60 11.99 -13.49
N VAL A 235 -11.46 12.92 -13.10
CA VAL A 235 -12.75 12.60 -12.45
C VAL A 235 -13.55 11.57 -13.29
N HIS A 236 -13.46 11.67 -14.62
CA HIS A 236 -14.12 10.76 -15.55
C HIS A 236 -13.45 9.37 -15.56
N GLY A 237 -12.11 9.30 -15.51
CA GLY A 237 -11.38 8.04 -15.42
C GLY A 237 -11.75 7.25 -14.18
N LEU A 238 -11.82 7.92 -13.03
CA LEU A 238 -12.18 7.25 -11.77
C LEU A 238 -13.64 6.72 -11.79
N SER A 239 -14.58 7.44 -12.42
CA SER A 239 -15.96 6.99 -12.51
C SER A 239 -16.14 5.80 -13.44
N LEU A 240 -15.25 5.59 -14.43
CA LEU A 240 -15.26 4.43 -15.34
C LEU A 240 -14.65 3.17 -14.73
N ILE A 241 -13.76 3.31 -13.72
CA ILE A 241 -13.16 2.17 -13.01
C ILE A 241 -14.18 1.50 -12.07
N HIS A 242 -15.28 2.19 -11.75
CA HIS A 242 -16.35 1.71 -10.87
C HIS A 242 -17.55 1.09 -11.61
N ILE A 243 -17.51 0.99 -12.93
CA ILE A 243 -18.49 0.29 -13.76
C ILE A 243 -17.90 -1.06 -14.18
#